data_143d6cfca99737ac2336c3670674849c
#
_entry.id   143d6cfca99737ac2336c3670674849c
#
_cell.length_a   1.000
_cell.length_b   1.000
_cell.length_c   1.000
_cell.angle_alpha   90.00
_cell.angle_beta   90.00
_cell.angle_gamma   90.00
#
_symmetry.space_group_name_H-M   'P 1'
#
loop_
_entity.id
_entity.type
_entity.pdbx_description
1 polymer ?
#
loop_
_entity_poly.entity_id
_entity_poly.type
_entity_poly.pdbx_seq_one_letter_code
_entity_poly.pdbx_strand_id
1 'polypeptide(L)'
;MKPSPTYDITRSYEANYQEGPFLKEKPPARQIRKKVKFLGFDVNSRLGIPAGPLLNSRWIIAYAELGFDLLVYKTVRTAATPSHPDPNCMFLQWKGPLTEKDFGKRLIASMESPSSVEEISITNSFGMPSRDPKIWQEDIGRAKAGIGDGQLLIVSVVGTPGEKDLAEDYARAARLAAEAGALVVEINLSCPNVVTGEGSVYTDPVFSSEISKRVKQAIGAVPLIIKIGYISDPSRLEKVVAANAPHVDAISGLNTLSFEVVKPDGAQALPGKGRLRSGVCGAAIRSCAMTQAARIVDLKRKERYNFEIVGVGGVMTPAHVREFVNVGVDAVMTATGAMWDPFLAYRYWQEEAGR
;
A
#
# COMPACT_ATOMS: atom_id res chain seq x y z
N MET A 1 -7.17 22.07 12.33
CA MET A 1 -7.27 21.75 10.88
C MET A 1 -8.37 20.72 10.70
N LYS A 2 -9.34 20.98 9.84
CA LYS A 2 -10.42 20.01 9.54
C LYS A 2 -9.91 19.04 8.48
N PRO A 3 -10.09 17.71 8.66
CA PRO A 3 -9.80 16.74 7.63
C PRO A 3 -10.53 17.07 6.32
N SER A 4 -9.84 16.96 5.21
CA SER A 4 -10.41 17.16 3.88
C SER A 4 -9.75 16.15 2.95
N PRO A 5 -10.51 15.41 2.13
CA PRO A 5 -9.93 14.39 1.27
C PRO A 5 -8.95 14.99 0.27
N THR A 6 -7.82 14.33 0.11
CA THR A 6 -6.79 14.69 -0.88
C THR A 6 -7.10 14.11 -2.26
N TYR A 7 -7.87 13.03 -2.31
CA TYR A 7 -8.36 12.36 -3.51
C TYR A 7 -9.87 12.56 -3.62
N ASP A 8 -10.32 13.04 -4.77
CA ASP A 8 -11.74 13.22 -5.04
C ASP A 8 -12.30 11.98 -5.77
N ILE A 9 -13.07 11.16 -5.04
CA ILE A 9 -13.66 9.92 -5.58
C ILE A 9 -14.78 10.17 -6.60
N THR A 10 -15.25 11.41 -6.74
CA THR A 10 -16.26 11.80 -7.74
C THR A 10 -15.63 12.13 -9.10
N ARG A 11 -14.31 12.26 -9.14
CA ARG A 11 -13.53 12.57 -10.35
C ARG A 11 -12.82 11.34 -10.87
N SER A 12 -12.48 11.36 -12.16
CA SER A 12 -11.72 10.28 -12.78
C SER A 12 -10.32 10.12 -12.15
N TYR A 13 -9.74 8.92 -12.30
CA TYR A 13 -8.34 8.69 -11.92
C TYR A 13 -7.40 9.70 -12.60
N GLU A 14 -7.64 9.98 -13.89
CA GLU A 14 -6.82 10.89 -14.66
C GLU A 14 -6.89 12.33 -14.12
N ALA A 15 -8.07 12.82 -13.77
CA ALA A 15 -8.24 14.14 -13.19
C ALA A 15 -7.52 14.25 -11.83
N ASN A 16 -7.65 13.22 -10.97
CA ASN A 16 -6.88 13.16 -9.71
C ASN A 16 -5.37 13.11 -9.96
N TYR A 17 -4.91 12.34 -10.95
CA TYR A 17 -3.50 12.26 -11.31
C TYR A 17 -2.95 13.62 -11.75
N GLN A 18 -3.72 14.38 -12.54
CA GLN A 18 -3.25 15.63 -13.14
C GLN A 18 -3.40 16.85 -12.21
N GLU A 19 -4.42 16.89 -11.38
CA GLU A 19 -4.77 18.08 -10.61
C GLU A 19 -4.52 17.92 -9.10
N GLY A 20 -4.62 16.70 -8.56
CA GLY A 20 -4.39 16.43 -7.16
C GLY A 20 -2.92 16.49 -6.72
N PRO A 21 -2.65 16.40 -5.42
CA PRO A 21 -3.63 16.22 -4.35
C PRO A 21 -4.39 17.52 -4.03
N PHE A 22 -5.66 17.40 -3.61
CA PHE A 22 -6.50 18.55 -3.28
C PHE A 22 -6.29 18.96 -1.81
N LEU A 23 -5.17 19.63 -1.53
CA LEU A 23 -4.83 20.13 -0.20
C LEU A 23 -5.26 21.59 -0.04
N LYS A 24 -6.04 21.87 1.03
CA LYS A 24 -6.47 23.22 1.37
C LYS A 24 -5.55 23.92 2.34
N GLU A 25 -4.87 23.17 3.18
CA GLU A 25 -4.03 23.67 4.27
C GLU A 25 -2.76 22.82 4.36
N LYS A 26 -1.68 23.41 4.89
CA LYS A 26 -0.45 22.70 5.25
C LYS A 26 -0.26 22.74 6.77
N PRO A 27 0.23 21.66 7.39
CA PRO A 27 0.54 21.69 8.82
C PRO A 27 1.75 22.59 9.07
N PRO A 28 1.92 23.10 10.29
CA PRO A 28 3.17 23.72 10.72
C PRO A 28 4.33 22.72 10.56
N ALA A 29 5.53 23.27 10.31
CA ALA A 29 6.73 22.46 10.25
C ALA A 29 6.92 21.70 11.56
N ARG A 30 7.19 20.40 11.49
CA ARG A 30 7.51 19.61 12.68
C ARG A 30 8.96 19.77 13.10
N GLN A 31 9.20 19.67 14.40
CA GLN A 31 10.56 19.57 14.93
C GLN A 31 10.98 18.10 14.94
N ILE A 32 12.02 17.76 14.18
CA ILE A 32 12.61 16.42 14.16
C ILE A 32 13.58 16.32 15.32
N ARG A 33 13.31 15.43 16.28
CA ARG A 33 14.15 15.26 17.47
C ARG A 33 15.19 14.16 17.31
N LYS A 34 14.82 13.03 16.71
CA LYS A 34 15.69 11.86 16.58
C LYS A 34 15.27 11.06 15.34
N LYS A 35 16.25 10.70 14.53
CA LYS A 35 16.04 9.74 13.44
C LYS A 35 16.02 8.30 13.96
N VAL A 36 15.32 7.43 13.26
CA VAL A 36 15.23 6.00 13.52
C VAL A 36 15.67 5.21 12.28
N LYS A 37 16.12 3.98 12.46
CA LYS A 37 16.51 3.13 11.34
C LYS A 37 15.31 2.42 10.73
N PHE A 38 15.27 2.38 9.39
CA PHE A 38 14.36 1.53 8.62
C PHE A 38 15.09 1.10 7.33
N LEU A 39 15.19 -0.20 7.09
CA LEU A 39 15.92 -0.80 5.94
C LEU A 39 17.33 -0.23 5.74
N GLY A 40 18.02 0.05 6.85
CA GLY A 40 19.36 0.64 6.83
C GLY A 40 19.42 2.16 6.71
N PHE A 41 18.33 2.84 6.37
CA PHE A 41 18.26 4.29 6.24
C PHE A 41 17.94 4.97 7.58
N ASP A 42 18.45 6.18 7.76
CA ASP A 42 18.05 7.08 8.85
C ASP A 42 16.82 7.87 8.42
N VAL A 43 15.65 7.50 8.96
CA VAL A 43 14.38 8.16 8.66
C VAL A 43 13.87 8.97 9.86
N ASN A 44 13.12 10.04 9.59
CA ASN A 44 12.57 10.87 10.65
C ASN A 44 11.49 10.13 11.45
N SER A 45 10.80 9.16 10.80
CA SER A 45 9.91 8.21 11.45
C SER A 45 9.67 6.98 10.59
N ARG A 46 9.01 5.99 11.21
CA ARG A 46 8.54 4.78 10.56
C ARG A 46 7.06 4.83 10.18
N LEU A 47 6.53 6.05 9.96
CA LEU A 47 5.16 6.28 9.51
C LEU A 47 5.13 6.69 8.03
N GLY A 48 4.31 6.02 7.24
CA GLY A 48 4.29 6.22 5.80
C GLY A 48 2.95 6.04 5.10
N ILE A 49 3.01 6.20 3.80
CA ILE A 49 1.90 5.98 2.86
C ILE A 49 2.24 4.79 1.96
N PRO A 50 1.41 3.73 1.90
CA PRO A 50 1.66 2.59 1.04
C PRO A 50 1.33 2.90 -0.42
N ALA A 51 1.74 2.02 -1.32
CA ALA A 51 1.38 2.12 -2.74
C ALA A 51 -0.14 2.20 -2.93
N GLY A 52 -0.57 3.15 -3.72
CA GLY A 52 -1.97 3.43 -4.03
C GLY A 52 -2.26 4.92 -4.07
N PRO A 53 -2.26 5.64 -2.94
CA PRO A 53 -2.62 7.06 -2.87
C PRO A 53 -1.66 8.01 -3.56
N LEU A 54 -0.36 7.74 -3.56
CA LEU A 54 0.66 8.65 -4.08
C LEU A 54 0.85 8.47 -5.59
N LEU A 55 0.04 9.17 -6.38
CA LEU A 55 -0.11 8.92 -7.82
C LEU A 55 1.10 9.31 -8.66
N ASN A 56 1.86 10.34 -8.24
CA ASN A 56 3.04 10.88 -8.91
C ASN A 56 3.89 11.72 -7.95
N SER A 57 4.94 12.38 -8.45
CA SER A 57 5.86 13.21 -7.67
C SER A 57 5.18 14.32 -6.86
N ARG A 58 4.14 14.97 -7.40
CA ARG A 58 3.39 16.00 -6.66
C ARG A 58 2.72 15.43 -5.40
N TRP A 59 2.16 14.23 -5.50
CA TRP A 59 1.56 13.54 -4.37
C TRP A 59 2.62 13.12 -3.35
N ILE A 60 3.76 12.60 -3.81
CA ILE A 60 4.89 12.25 -2.95
C ILE A 60 5.36 13.48 -2.15
N ILE A 61 5.64 14.59 -2.84
CA ILE A 61 6.14 15.83 -2.22
C ILE A 61 5.11 16.40 -1.24
N ALA A 62 3.84 16.43 -1.62
CA ALA A 62 2.79 16.94 -0.75
C ALA A 62 2.66 16.13 0.55
N TYR A 63 2.72 14.80 0.48
CA TYR A 63 2.66 13.96 1.68
C TYR A 63 3.95 13.96 2.49
N ALA A 64 5.08 14.18 1.87
CA ALA A 64 6.34 14.48 2.55
C ALA A 64 6.22 15.76 3.41
N GLU A 65 5.66 16.85 2.84
CA GLU A 65 5.38 18.10 3.55
C GLU A 65 4.35 17.92 4.69
N LEU A 66 3.40 16.98 4.54
CA LEU A 66 2.44 16.63 5.59
C LEU A 66 3.05 15.84 6.76
N GLY A 67 4.33 15.44 6.65
CA GLY A 67 5.09 14.80 7.71
C GLY A 67 5.12 13.28 7.67
N PHE A 68 4.75 12.67 6.56
CA PHE A 68 5.00 11.24 6.32
C PHE A 68 6.42 11.03 5.79
N ASP A 69 7.10 9.98 6.26
CA ASP A 69 8.52 9.76 5.97
C ASP A 69 8.82 8.54 5.13
N LEU A 70 7.91 7.58 5.06
CA LEU A 70 7.99 6.43 4.17
C LEU A 70 6.96 6.62 3.06
N LEU A 71 7.42 6.92 1.84
CA LEU A 71 6.56 7.38 0.75
C LEU A 71 6.63 6.38 -0.41
N VAL A 72 5.57 5.59 -0.59
CA VAL A 72 5.53 4.59 -1.65
C VAL A 72 4.87 5.17 -2.90
N TYR A 73 5.68 5.38 -3.93
CA TYR A 73 5.21 5.80 -5.26
C TYR A 73 4.24 4.76 -5.82
N LYS A 74 3.18 5.24 -6.48
CA LYS A 74 2.15 4.41 -7.10
C LYS A 74 2.74 3.27 -7.92
N THR A 75 2.21 2.06 -7.71
CA THR A 75 2.66 0.87 -8.45
C THR A 75 2.73 1.12 -9.95
N VAL A 76 3.90 0.84 -10.55
CA VAL A 76 4.20 1.01 -11.98
C VAL A 76 4.46 -0.33 -12.68
N ARG A 77 4.40 -0.31 -14.00
CA ARG A 77 4.60 -1.45 -14.90
C ARG A 77 5.66 -1.14 -15.94
N THR A 78 6.12 -2.18 -16.63
CA THR A 78 7.01 -2.10 -17.79
C THR A 78 6.33 -1.57 -19.05
N ALA A 79 5.00 -1.42 -19.03
CA ALA A 79 4.20 -0.84 -20.11
C ALA A 79 3.12 0.10 -19.58
N ALA A 80 2.73 1.07 -20.41
CA ALA A 80 1.59 1.93 -20.13
C ALA A 80 0.31 1.10 -19.99
N THR A 81 -0.44 1.35 -18.92
CA THR A 81 -1.67 0.63 -18.61
C THR A 81 -2.73 1.65 -18.18
N PRO A 82 -3.91 1.69 -18.82
CA PRO A 82 -4.96 2.63 -18.42
C PRO A 82 -5.60 2.23 -17.10
N SER A 83 -6.26 3.19 -16.45
CA SER A 83 -7.15 2.89 -15.33
C SER A 83 -8.40 2.17 -15.82
N HIS A 84 -9.02 1.40 -14.93
CA HIS A 84 -10.35 0.89 -15.18
C HIS A 84 -11.38 2.04 -15.32
N PRO A 85 -12.56 1.77 -15.90
CA PRO A 85 -13.65 2.76 -15.99
C PRO A 85 -14.07 3.31 -14.63
N ASP A 86 -14.37 4.60 -14.55
CA ASP A 86 -14.86 5.25 -13.34
C ASP A 86 -16.35 4.91 -13.04
N PRO A 87 -16.76 4.94 -11.76
CA PRO A 87 -15.95 5.18 -10.57
C PRO A 87 -15.01 4.03 -10.24
N ASN A 88 -13.83 4.36 -9.72
CA ASN A 88 -12.83 3.38 -9.29
C ASN A 88 -12.81 3.15 -7.79
N CYS A 89 -13.56 3.97 -7.03
CA CYS A 89 -13.62 3.96 -5.58
C CYS A 89 -15.01 4.38 -5.11
N MET A 90 -15.57 3.67 -4.11
CA MET A 90 -16.83 4.00 -3.45
C MET A 90 -16.72 3.73 -1.95
N PHE A 91 -17.51 4.42 -1.14
CA PHE A 91 -17.59 4.14 0.30
C PHE A 91 -18.30 2.83 0.55
N LEU A 92 -17.73 2.02 1.44
CA LEU A 92 -18.34 0.79 1.91
C LEU A 92 -19.39 1.12 2.98
N GLN A 93 -20.58 0.60 2.82
CA GLN A 93 -21.67 0.70 3.79
C GLN A 93 -21.59 -0.46 4.79
N TRP A 94 -20.55 -0.43 5.62
CA TRP A 94 -20.25 -1.47 6.61
C TRP A 94 -19.81 -0.83 7.93
N LYS A 95 -20.34 -1.32 9.03
CA LYS A 95 -19.95 -0.87 10.38
C LYS A 95 -19.16 -1.94 11.11
N GLY A 96 -18.08 -1.54 11.76
CA GLY A 96 -17.23 -2.41 12.56
C GLY A 96 -16.19 -3.18 11.74
N PRO A 97 -15.42 -4.07 12.39
CA PRO A 97 -14.34 -4.82 11.74
C PRO A 97 -14.88 -5.96 10.88
N LEU A 98 -14.28 -6.16 9.72
CA LEU A 98 -14.37 -7.40 8.97
C LEU A 98 -13.43 -8.44 9.58
N THR A 99 -13.90 -9.66 9.64
CA THR A 99 -13.18 -10.82 10.17
C THR A 99 -13.23 -11.97 9.17
N GLU A 100 -12.50 -13.05 9.41
CA GLU A 100 -12.55 -14.27 8.58
C GLU A 100 -13.97 -14.85 8.46
N LYS A 101 -14.84 -14.64 9.46
CA LYS A 101 -16.25 -15.06 9.45
C LYS A 101 -17.11 -14.33 8.41
N ASP A 102 -16.60 -13.20 7.91
CA ASP A 102 -17.29 -12.38 6.91
C ASP A 102 -16.88 -12.70 5.48
N PHE A 103 -15.82 -13.50 5.31
CA PHE A 103 -15.36 -13.89 3.97
C PHE A 103 -16.45 -14.65 3.21
N GLY A 104 -16.63 -14.27 1.95
CA GLY A 104 -17.71 -14.79 1.12
C GLY A 104 -19.02 -13.99 1.18
N LYS A 105 -19.19 -13.08 2.14
CA LYS A 105 -20.33 -12.15 2.15
C LYS A 105 -20.26 -11.18 0.99
N ARG A 106 -21.45 -10.75 0.55
CA ARG A 106 -21.60 -9.62 -0.37
C ARG A 106 -21.70 -8.34 0.45
N LEU A 107 -20.93 -7.32 0.09
CA LEU A 107 -20.90 -6.04 0.75
C LEU A 107 -21.58 -4.96 -0.11
N ILE A 108 -22.09 -3.92 0.52
CA ILE A 108 -22.76 -2.80 -0.14
C ILE A 108 -21.83 -1.60 -0.17
N ALA A 109 -21.76 -0.90 -1.30
CA ALA A 109 -21.05 0.37 -1.44
C ALA A 109 -21.94 1.42 -2.11
N SER A 110 -21.74 2.68 -1.70
CA SER A 110 -22.40 3.84 -2.29
C SER A 110 -21.47 5.05 -2.31
N MET A 111 -21.95 6.19 -2.81
CA MET A 111 -21.20 7.46 -2.77
C MET A 111 -21.45 8.23 -1.45
N GLU A 112 -22.24 7.71 -0.54
CA GLU A 112 -22.50 8.32 0.77
C GLU A 112 -21.32 8.10 1.72
N SER A 113 -20.70 9.20 2.15
CA SER A 113 -19.60 9.17 3.11
C SER A 113 -20.10 8.85 4.52
N PRO A 114 -19.38 8.01 5.28
CA PRO A 114 -19.61 7.91 6.73
C PRO A 114 -19.46 9.28 7.43
N SER A 115 -20.11 9.41 8.57
CA SER A 115 -20.09 10.66 9.37
C SER A 115 -18.74 10.95 10.01
N SER A 116 -17.95 9.91 10.29
CA SER A 116 -16.61 10.00 10.89
C SER A 116 -15.55 9.50 9.91
N VAL A 117 -14.42 10.23 9.82
CA VAL A 117 -13.25 9.79 9.06
C VAL A 117 -12.71 8.46 9.58
N GLU A 118 -12.81 8.20 10.88
CA GLU A 118 -12.32 6.99 11.53
C GLU A 118 -13.09 5.72 11.11
N GLU A 119 -14.32 5.88 10.63
CA GLU A 119 -15.18 4.79 10.17
C GLU A 119 -15.06 4.53 8.66
N ILE A 120 -14.35 5.39 7.94
CA ILE A 120 -14.27 5.27 6.47
C ILE A 120 -13.64 3.95 6.07
N SER A 121 -14.40 3.21 5.30
CA SER A 121 -13.94 2.07 4.52
C SER A 121 -14.37 2.27 3.07
N ILE A 122 -13.54 1.83 2.14
CA ILE A 122 -13.81 1.97 0.71
C ILE A 122 -13.62 0.64 0.00
N THR A 123 -14.33 0.47 -1.09
CA THR A 123 -13.97 -0.50 -2.12
C THR A 123 -13.28 0.21 -3.26
N ASN A 124 -12.30 -0.44 -3.87
CA ASN A 124 -11.59 0.13 -5.02
C ASN A 124 -11.13 -0.93 -6.02
N SER A 125 -11.01 -0.51 -7.27
CA SER A 125 -10.44 -1.30 -8.36
C SER A 125 -9.95 -0.38 -9.48
N PHE A 126 -8.71 0.06 -9.40
CA PHE A 126 -8.11 0.98 -10.38
C PHE A 126 -7.48 0.26 -11.58
N GLY A 127 -7.22 -1.05 -11.52
CA GLY A 127 -6.53 -1.81 -12.55
C GLY A 127 -5.00 -1.66 -12.53
N MET A 128 -4.44 -1.05 -11.49
CA MET A 128 -3.02 -0.69 -11.38
C MET A 128 -2.52 0.05 -12.63
N PRO A 129 -3.09 1.24 -12.91
CA PRO A 129 -2.69 2.07 -14.04
C PRO A 129 -1.24 2.50 -13.91
N SER A 130 -0.54 2.51 -15.04
CA SER A 130 0.85 2.95 -15.16
C SER A 130 1.02 3.84 -16.37
N ARG A 131 1.84 4.87 -16.25
CA ARG A 131 2.39 5.61 -17.38
C ARG A 131 3.46 4.79 -18.09
N ASP A 132 3.87 5.25 -19.27
CA ASP A 132 5.04 4.70 -19.95
C ASP A 132 6.28 4.77 -19.04
N PRO A 133 7.18 3.79 -19.07
CA PRO A 133 8.39 3.78 -18.25
C PRO A 133 9.21 5.05 -18.29
N LYS A 134 9.37 5.69 -19.45
CA LYS A 134 10.11 6.96 -19.57
C LYS A 134 9.47 8.05 -18.73
N ILE A 135 8.13 8.12 -18.73
CA ILE A 135 7.38 9.15 -17.99
C ILE A 135 7.50 8.94 -16.49
N TRP A 136 7.27 7.72 -16.00
CA TRP A 136 7.31 7.50 -14.55
C TRP A 136 8.74 7.46 -13.99
N GLN A 137 9.76 7.09 -14.79
CA GLN A 137 11.16 7.19 -14.38
C GLN A 137 11.59 8.66 -14.14
N GLU A 138 11.25 9.56 -15.07
CA GLU A 138 11.51 10.99 -14.89
C GLU A 138 10.75 11.54 -13.68
N ASP A 139 9.51 11.10 -13.47
CA ASP A 139 8.70 11.55 -12.36
C ASP A 139 9.21 11.04 -11.00
N ILE A 140 9.76 9.82 -10.94
CA ILE A 140 10.47 9.29 -9.76
C ILE A 140 11.69 10.16 -9.44
N GLY A 141 12.46 10.57 -10.45
CA GLY A 141 13.56 11.51 -10.28
C GLY A 141 13.12 12.83 -9.64
N ARG A 142 11.97 13.39 -10.09
CA ARG A 142 11.36 14.58 -9.49
C ARG A 142 10.90 14.33 -8.04
N ALA A 143 10.28 13.19 -7.78
CA ALA A 143 9.85 12.80 -6.43
C ALA A 143 11.03 12.75 -5.47
N LYS A 144 12.13 12.07 -5.88
CA LYS A 144 13.36 11.97 -5.10
C LYS A 144 13.97 13.33 -4.78
N ALA A 145 14.02 14.23 -5.77
CA ALA A 145 14.57 15.58 -5.58
C ALA A 145 13.69 16.47 -4.70
N GLY A 146 12.39 16.17 -4.59
CA GLY A 146 11.43 17.00 -3.87
C GLY A 146 11.16 16.58 -2.41
N ILE A 147 11.67 15.44 -1.95
CA ILE A 147 11.54 15.01 -0.56
C ILE A 147 12.73 15.48 0.28
N GLY A 148 12.52 15.59 1.59
CA GLY A 148 13.52 16.10 2.53
C GLY A 148 14.43 15.03 3.11
N ASP A 149 15.45 15.48 3.84
CA ASP A 149 16.35 14.60 4.60
C ASP A 149 15.56 13.78 5.64
N GLY A 150 15.87 12.48 5.74
CA GLY A 150 15.16 11.53 6.60
C GLY A 150 13.78 11.11 6.07
N GLN A 151 13.48 11.39 4.81
CA GLN A 151 12.32 10.84 4.10
C GLN A 151 12.76 9.82 3.06
N LEU A 152 12.04 8.72 2.92
CA LEU A 152 12.43 7.57 2.12
C LEU A 152 11.46 7.36 0.96
N LEU A 153 11.96 7.45 -0.27
CA LEU A 153 11.21 7.12 -1.48
C LEU A 153 11.29 5.62 -1.75
N ILE A 154 10.15 4.98 -1.70
CA ILE A 154 9.94 3.58 -2.06
C ILE A 154 9.17 3.56 -3.38
N VAL A 155 9.54 2.71 -4.32
CA VAL A 155 8.80 2.57 -5.59
C VAL A 155 8.18 1.19 -5.66
N SER A 156 6.86 1.14 -5.81
CA SER A 156 6.12 -0.11 -5.98
C SER A 156 6.05 -0.50 -7.45
N VAL A 157 6.31 -1.77 -7.75
CA VAL A 157 6.25 -2.33 -9.10
C VAL A 157 5.37 -3.59 -9.15
N VAL A 158 4.83 -3.89 -10.32
CA VAL A 158 4.05 -5.11 -10.56
C VAL A 158 4.31 -5.63 -11.97
N GLY A 159 4.33 -6.95 -12.13
CA GLY A 159 4.41 -7.57 -13.44
C GLY A 159 3.14 -7.35 -14.29
N THR A 160 3.29 -7.40 -15.58
CA THR A 160 2.22 -7.19 -16.55
C THR A 160 1.56 -8.53 -16.89
N PRO A 161 0.25 -8.69 -16.70
CA PRO A 161 -0.45 -9.93 -17.06
C PRO A 161 -0.27 -10.26 -18.55
N GLY A 162 -0.02 -11.54 -18.85
CA GLY A 162 0.18 -12.02 -20.21
C GLY A 162 1.64 -12.03 -20.69
N GLU A 163 2.56 -11.49 -19.92
CA GLU A 163 4.00 -11.67 -20.18
C GLU A 163 4.40 -13.14 -20.05
N LYS A 164 5.26 -13.61 -20.99
CA LYS A 164 5.70 -15.02 -21.03
C LYS A 164 6.48 -15.44 -19.79
N ASP A 165 7.31 -14.54 -19.27
CA ASP A 165 8.07 -14.70 -18.03
C ASP A 165 7.73 -13.54 -17.10
N LEU A 166 6.72 -13.79 -16.24
CA LEU A 166 6.24 -12.79 -15.31
C LEU A 166 7.31 -12.40 -14.27
N ALA A 167 8.13 -13.35 -13.84
CA ALA A 167 9.19 -13.08 -12.86
C ALA A 167 10.27 -12.17 -13.45
N GLU A 168 10.61 -12.35 -14.72
CA GLU A 168 11.52 -11.44 -15.42
C GLU A 168 10.90 -10.06 -15.64
N ASP A 169 9.59 -9.96 -15.90
CA ASP A 169 8.92 -8.67 -16.04
C ASP A 169 8.91 -7.87 -14.72
N TYR A 170 8.69 -8.55 -13.57
CA TYR A 170 8.89 -7.95 -12.25
C TYR A 170 10.33 -7.45 -12.06
N ALA A 171 11.32 -8.25 -12.41
CA ALA A 171 12.73 -7.90 -12.29
C ALA A 171 13.09 -6.69 -13.17
N ARG A 172 12.58 -6.65 -14.40
CA ARG A 172 12.74 -5.52 -15.32
C ARG A 172 12.13 -4.24 -14.77
N ALA A 173 10.88 -4.30 -14.27
CA ALA A 173 10.22 -3.15 -13.67
C ALA A 173 10.97 -2.62 -12.44
N ALA A 174 11.47 -3.53 -11.60
CA ALA A 174 12.24 -3.20 -10.40
C ALA A 174 13.59 -2.54 -10.73
N ARG A 175 14.30 -3.05 -11.73
CA ARG A 175 15.56 -2.47 -12.23
C ARG A 175 15.33 -1.04 -12.74
N LEU A 176 14.31 -0.82 -13.58
CA LEU A 176 13.96 0.50 -14.08
C LEU A 176 13.61 1.49 -12.95
N ALA A 177 12.93 1.01 -11.89
CA ALA A 177 12.63 1.82 -10.72
C ALA A 177 13.89 2.19 -9.92
N ALA A 178 14.81 1.25 -9.72
CA ALA A 178 16.09 1.50 -9.05
C ALA A 178 16.95 2.48 -9.85
N GLU A 179 17.06 2.32 -11.16
CA GLU A 179 17.77 3.24 -12.08
C GLU A 179 17.17 4.65 -12.06
N ALA A 180 15.85 4.78 -11.90
CA ALA A 180 15.16 6.07 -11.76
C ALA A 180 15.43 6.77 -10.41
N GLY A 181 16.00 6.05 -9.45
CA GLY A 181 16.40 6.61 -8.15
C GLY A 181 15.56 6.15 -6.97
N ALA A 182 14.79 5.07 -7.09
CA ALA A 182 14.17 4.42 -5.95
C ALA A 182 15.23 4.04 -4.92
N LEU A 183 15.02 4.43 -3.66
CA LEU A 183 15.91 4.04 -2.56
C LEU A 183 15.57 2.65 -2.04
N VAL A 184 14.32 2.24 -2.20
CA VAL A 184 13.77 0.93 -1.85
C VAL A 184 12.78 0.54 -2.95
N VAL A 185 12.73 -0.72 -3.34
CA VAL A 185 11.74 -1.27 -4.27
C VAL A 185 10.73 -2.11 -3.49
N GLU A 186 9.44 -1.90 -3.77
CA GLU A 186 8.36 -2.78 -3.31
C GLU A 186 7.81 -3.57 -4.50
N ILE A 187 7.72 -4.91 -4.42
CA ILE A 187 6.97 -5.69 -5.39
C ILE A 187 5.57 -6.00 -4.86
N ASN A 188 4.56 -5.66 -5.66
CA ASN A 188 3.15 -5.93 -5.34
C ASN A 188 2.75 -7.32 -5.84
N LEU A 189 2.78 -8.32 -4.96
CA LEU A 189 2.42 -9.70 -5.28
C LEU A 189 0.91 -9.96 -5.22
N SER A 190 0.12 -9.01 -4.71
CA SER A 190 -1.33 -9.17 -4.52
C SER A 190 -2.18 -8.62 -5.67
N CYS A 191 -1.65 -8.64 -6.90
CA CYS A 191 -2.42 -8.29 -8.09
C CYS A 191 -3.51 -9.35 -8.35
N PRO A 192 -4.81 -9.01 -8.28
CA PRO A 192 -5.89 -9.98 -8.49
C PRO A 192 -5.96 -10.50 -9.92
N ASN A 193 -5.30 -9.82 -10.86
CA ASN A 193 -5.30 -10.18 -12.29
C ASN A 193 -4.18 -11.17 -12.66
N VAL A 194 -3.34 -11.54 -11.71
CA VAL A 194 -2.30 -12.56 -11.90
C VAL A 194 -2.68 -13.75 -11.02
N VAL A 195 -3.37 -14.69 -11.62
CA VAL A 195 -3.79 -15.93 -10.98
C VAL A 195 -2.90 -17.04 -11.52
N THR A 196 -2.19 -17.71 -10.64
CA THR A 196 -1.51 -18.99 -10.95
C THR A 196 -2.50 -20.14 -10.84
N GLY A 197 -2.11 -21.34 -11.26
CA GLY A 197 -2.94 -22.55 -11.06
C GLY A 197 -3.30 -22.83 -9.60
N GLU A 198 -2.58 -22.21 -8.63
CA GLU A 198 -2.79 -22.32 -7.18
C GLU A 198 -3.45 -21.08 -6.53
N GLY A 199 -3.82 -20.06 -7.31
CA GLY A 199 -4.45 -18.83 -6.82
C GLY A 199 -3.63 -17.56 -7.12
N SER A 200 -3.73 -16.54 -6.26
CA SER A 200 -2.97 -15.29 -6.41
C SER A 200 -1.48 -15.51 -6.14
N VAL A 201 -0.61 -14.79 -6.84
CA VAL A 201 0.88 -14.90 -6.74
C VAL A 201 1.38 -14.92 -5.28
N TYR A 202 0.83 -14.06 -4.42
CA TYR A 202 1.28 -13.99 -3.01
C TYR A 202 0.89 -15.21 -2.16
N THR A 203 0.00 -16.08 -2.63
CA THR A 203 -0.38 -17.31 -1.92
C THR A 203 0.41 -18.54 -2.38
N ASP A 204 1.19 -18.41 -3.44
CA ASP A 204 2.07 -19.46 -3.98
C ASP A 204 3.50 -19.24 -3.46
N PRO A 205 4.00 -20.09 -2.53
CA PRO A 205 5.34 -19.91 -1.94
C PRO A 205 6.46 -20.03 -2.97
N VAL A 206 6.32 -20.94 -3.92
CA VAL A 206 7.36 -21.21 -4.93
C VAL A 206 7.44 -20.06 -5.91
N PHE A 207 6.32 -19.66 -6.48
CA PHE A 207 6.30 -18.61 -7.50
C PHE A 207 6.59 -17.23 -6.92
N SER A 208 6.07 -16.89 -5.73
CA SER A 208 6.40 -15.63 -5.07
C SER A 208 7.89 -15.52 -4.73
N SER A 209 8.49 -16.62 -4.27
CA SER A 209 9.92 -16.68 -3.98
C SER A 209 10.79 -16.56 -5.23
N GLU A 210 10.41 -17.18 -6.34
CA GLU A 210 11.12 -17.03 -7.62
C GLU A 210 11.11 -15.57 -8.09
N ILE A 211 9.96 -14.88 -8.00
CA ILE A 211 9.88 -13.43 -8.30
C ILE A 211 10.80 -12.64 -7.38
N SER A 212 10.71 -12.85 -6.06
CA SER A 212 11.53 -12.14 -5.08
C SER A 212 13.03 -12.32 -5.33
N LYS A 213 13.45 -13.55 -5.62
CA LYS A 213 14.84 -13.89 -5.95
C LYS A 213 15.34 -13.16 -7.19
N ARG A 214 14.58 -13.22 -8.31
CA ARG A 214 14.98 -12.56 -9.56
C ARG A 214 15.02 -11.04 -9.41
N VAL A 215 14.01 -10.47 -8.73
CA VAL A 215 14.00 -9.03 -8.44
C VAL A 215 15.22 -8.65 -7.60
N LYS A 216 15.51 -9.36 -6.50
CA LYS A 216 16.68 -9.06 -5.66
C LYS A 216 17.98 -9.14 -6.43
N GLN A 217 18.13 -10.12 -7.34
CA GLN A 217 19.29 -10.21 -8.24
C GLN A 217 19.38 -9.00 -9.19
N ALA A 218 18.24 -8.51 -9.69
CA ALA A 218 18.21 -7.41 -10.65
C ALA A 218 18.51 -6.04 -10.01
N ILE A 219 18.13 -5.83 -8.73
CA ILE A 219 18.31 -4.55 -8.02
C ILE A 219 19.53 -4.54 -7.07
N GLY A 220 20.17 -5.68 -6.86
CA GLY A 220 21.41 -5.80 -6.08
C GLY A 220 21.26 -5.34 -4.63
N ALA A 221 22.01 -4.29 -4.26
CA ALA A 221 22.05 -3.76 -2.90
C ALA A 221 20.81 -2.97 -2.50
N VAL A 222 19.92 -2.59 -3.44
CA VAL A 222 18.69 -1.88 -3.13
C VAL A 222 17.76 -2.79 -2.30
N PRO A 223 17.25 -2.32 -1.15
CA PRO A 223 16.33 -3.11 -0.34
C PRO A 223 15.04 -3.45 -1.08
N LEU A 224 14.56 -4.67 -0.84
CA LEU A 224 13.35 -5.23 -1.44
C LEU A 224 12.26 -5.45 -0.40
N ILE A 225 11.08 -4.88 -0.62
CA ILE A 225 9.85 -5.16 0.13
C ILE A 225 8.94 -6.03 -0.74
N ILE A 226 8.36 -7.09 -0.18
CA ILE A 226 7.21 -7.75 -0.79
C ILE A 226 5.91 -7.27 -0.13
N LYS A 227 4.92 -6.93 -0.96
CA LYS A 227 3.56 -6.60 -0.47
C LYS A 227 2.61 -7.73 -0.78
N ILE A 228 2.04 -8.30 0.29
CA ILE A 228 1.16 -9.46 0.23
C ILE A 228 -0.27 -9.11 0.61
N GLY A 229 -1.23 -9.90 0.16
CA GLY A 229 -2.62 -9.88 0.61
C GLY A 229 -2.81 -10.63 1.92
N TYR A 230 -4.07 -10.76 2.35
CA TYR A 230 -4.41 -11.55 3.53
C TYR A 230 -4.35 -13.05 3.22
N ILE A 231 -3.66 -13.80 4.07
CA ILE A 231 -3.58 -15.27 4.00
C ILE A 231 -4.22 -15.82 5.29
N SER A 232 -5.43 -16.34 5.18
CA SER A 232 -6.20 -16.85 6.32
C SER A 232 -5.60 -18.14 6.90
N ASP A 233 -5.08 -19.03 6.05
CA ASP A 233 -4.43 -20.27 6.47
C ASP A 233 -3.03 -19.98 7.06
N PRO A 234 -2.82 -20.22 8.37
CA PRO A 234 -1.53 -19.99 9.01
C PRO A 234 -0.38 -20.82 8.41
N SER A 235 -0.66 -22.07 8.01
CA SER A 235 0.35 -22.93 7.39
C SER A 235 0.79 -22.40 6.03
N ARG A 236 -0.15 -21.88 5.23
CA ARG A 236 0.17 -21.24 3.94
C ARG A 236 0.98 -19.96 4.16
N LEU A 237 0.60 -19.14 5.14
CA LEU A 237 1.36 -17.92 5.50
C LEU A 237 2.80 -18.27 5.90
N GLU A 238 3.00 -19.27 6.75
CA GLU A 238 4.33 -19.74 7.16
C GLU A 238 5.18 -20.15 5.95
N LYS A 239 4.62 -20.94 5.02
CA LYS A 239 5.32 -21.36 3.79
C LYS A 239 5.69 -20.18 2.90
N VAL A 240 4.78 -19.20 2.73
CA VAL A 240 5.07 -18.01 1.93
C VAL A 240 6.17 -17.16 2.57
N VAL A 241 6.10 -16.93 3.87
CA VAL A 241 7.12 -16.17 4.61
C VAL A 241 8.46 -16.88 4.52
N ALA A 242 8.52 -18.17 4.81
CA ALA A 242 9.75 -18.96 4.77
C ALA A 242 10.42 -18.95 3.39
N ALA A 243 9.63 -19.11 2.31
CA ALA A 243 10.14 -19.13 0.95
C ALA A 243 10.71 -17.78 0.50
N ASN A 244 10.13 -16.67 0.96
CA ASN A 244 10.56 -15.33 0.58
C ASN A 244 11.65 -14.75 1.48
N ALA A 245 11.72 -15.14 2.75
CA ALA A 245 12.64 -14.59 3.75
C ALA A 245 14.12 -14.48 3.31
N PRO A 246 14.69 -15.43 2.52
CA PRO A 246 16.07 -15.32 2.05
C PRO A 246 16.32 -14.23 1.00
N HIS A 247 15.26 -13.66 0.41
CA HIS A 247 15.34 -12.79 -0.75
C HIS A 247 14.85 -11.36 -0.50
N VAL A 248 14.25 -11.10 0.67
CA VAL A 248 13.59 -9.83 0.96
C VAL A 248 14.15 -9.15 2.20
N ASP A 249 14.11 -7.83 2.20
CA ASP A 249 14.51 -7.00 3.34
C ASP A 249 13.31 -6.59 4.20
N ALA A 250 12.09 -6.63 3.64
CA ALA A 250 10.85 -6.45 4.43
C ALA A 250 9.63 -7.16 3.81
N ILE A 251 8.64 -7.43 4.69
CA ILE A 251 7.31 -7.91 4.29
C ILE A 251 6.27 -6.85 4.70
N SER A 252 5.50 -6.37 3.71
CA SER A 252 4.42 -5.41 3.88
C SER A 252 3.07 -6.10 3.78
N GLY A 253 2.24 -5.96 4.74
CA GLY A 253 0.92 -6.57 4.77
C GLY A 253 -0.05 -5.85 5.69
N LEU A 254 -1.33 -5.84 5.29
CA LEU A 254 -1.89 -6.47 4.09
C LEU A 254 -2.16 -5.42 2.99
N ASN A 255 -2.47 -5.88 1.76
CA ASN A 255 -2.94 -4.99 0.70
C ASN A 255 -4.43 -4.63 0.94
N THR A 256 -5.37 -5.34 0.34
CA THR A 256 -6.82 -5.18 0.50
C THR A 256 -7.46 -6.54 0.74
N LEU A 257 -8.67 -6.56 1.27
CA LEU A 257 -9.49 -7.77 1.31
C LEU A 257 -10.39 -7.81 0.06
N SER A 258 -10.48 -8.97 -0.59
CA SER A 258 -11.30 -9.14 -1.80
C SER A 258 -12.72 -9.56 -1.42
N PHE A 259 -13.71 -8.74 -1.75
CA PHE A 259 -15.13 -9.04 -1.56
C PHE A 259 -15.95 -8.83 -2.83
N GLU A 260 -17.07 -9.52 -2.94
CA GLU A 260 -18.12 -9.13 -3.86
C GLU A 260 -18.79 -7.87 -3.35
N VAL A 261 -18.80 -6.79 -4.16
CA VAL A 261 -19.34 -5.50 -3.74
C VAL A 261 -20.38 -5.01 -4.74
N VAL A 262 -21.54 -4.67 -4.22
CA VAL A 262 -22.70 -4.21 -4.99
C VAL A 262 -23.21 -2.86 -4.50
N LYS A 263 -23.99 -2.20 -5.34
CA LYS A 263 -24.77 -1.02 -4.96
C LYS A 263 -26.01 -1.44 -4.16
N PRO A 264 -26.73 -0.49 -3.51
CA PRO A 264 -27.95 -0.80 -2.79
C PRO A 264 -29.05 -1.46 -3.63
N ASP A 265 -29.06 -1.24 -4.93
CA ASP A 265 -29.99 -1.87 -5.88
C ASP A 265 -29.55 -3.28 -6.33
N GLY A 266 -28.43 -3.79 -5.82
CA GLY A 266 -27.87 -5.10 -6.16
C GLY A 266 -26.99 -5.11 -7.41
N ALA A 267 -26.88 -4.00 -8.14
CA ALA A 267 -25.99 -3.89 -9.28
C ALA A 267 -24.50 -3.88 -8.85
N GLN A 268 -23.63 -4.32 -9.72
CA GLN A 268 -22.17 -4.29 -9.51
C GLN A 268 -21.73 -2.87 -9.10
N ALA A 269 -20.95 -2.73 -8.02
CA ALA A 269 -20.55 -1.43 -7.49
C ALA A 269 -19.62 -0.66 -8.44
N LEU A 270 -18.55 -1.31 -8.90
CA LEU A 270 -17.57 -0.70 -9.79
C LEU A 270 -17.76 -1.23 -11.23
N PRO A 271 -17.97 -0.35 -12.23
CA PRO A 271 -18.31 -0.76 -13.59
C PRO A 271 -17.16 -1.48 -14.30
N GLY A 272 -17.49 -2.35 -15.27
CA GLY A 272 -16.53 -3.08 -16.10
C GLY A 272 -16.46 -4.58 -15.80
N LYS A 273 -16.00 -5.33 -16.78
CA LYS A 273 -15.91 -6.79 -16.72
C LYS A 273 -14.91 -7.23 -15.63
N GLY A 274 -15.28 -8.25 -14.85
CA GLY A 274 -14.41 -8.86 -13.84
C GLY A 274 -14.26 -8.05 -12.54
N ARG A 275 -15.05 -6.97 -12.32
CA ARG A 275 -14.96 -6.11 -11.14
C ARG A 275 -16.07 -6.31 -10.12
N LEU A 276 -16.82 -7.41 -10.20
CA LEU A 276 -17.79 -7.78 -9.18
C LEU A 276 -17.11 -8.00 -7.83
N ARG A 277 -15.91 -8.58 -7.85
CA ARG A 277 -15.02 -8.59 -6.69
C ARG A 277 -14.02 -7.45 -6.79
N SER A 278 -13.88 -6.70 -5.70
CA SER A 278 -13.00 -5.55 -5.60
C SER A 278 -12.30 -5.49 -4.25
N GLY A 279 -11.24 -4.69 -4.16
CA GLY A 279 -10.45 -4.56 -2.95
C GLY A 279 -11.15 -3.68 -1.92
N VAL A 280 -11.33 -4.19 -0.71
CA VAL A 280 -11.84 -3.44 0.44
C VAL A 280 -10.68 -3.00 1.31
N CYS A 281 -10.66 -1.73 1.70
CA CYS A 281 -9.66 -1.14 2.60
C CYS A 281 -10.29 -0.06 3.51
N GLY A 282 -9.49 0.51 4.42
CA GLY A 282 -9.96 1.43 5.44
C GLY A 282 -10.27 0.74 6.76
N ALA A 283 -11.10 1.37 7.60
CA ALA A 283 -11.35 0.96 8.97
C ALA A 283 -11.75 -0.52 9.13
N ALA A 284 -12.60 -1.01 8.21
CA ALA A 284 -13.14 -2.37 8.28
C ALA A 284 -12.07 -3.48 8.25
N ILE A 285 -10.92 -3.27 7.59
CA ILE A 285 -9.92 -4.32 7.44
C ILE A 285 -8.89 -4.39 8.56
N ARG A 286 -8.92 -3.49 9.55
CA ARG A 286 -7.90 -3.40 10.59
C ARG A 286 -7.74 -4.69 11.40
N SER A 287 -8.83 -5.36 11.74
CA SER A 287 -8.77 -6.62 12.50
C SER A 287 -7.95 -7.70 11.77
N CYS A 288 -8.21 -7.90 10.47
CA CYS A 288 -7.44 -8.83 9.65
C CYS A 288 -5.97 -8.39 9.51
N ALA A 289 -5.74 -7.08 9.33
CA ALA A 289 -4.38 -6.55 9.21
C ALA A 289 -3.55 -6.76 10.48
N MET A 290 -4.12 -6.50 11.66
CA MET A 290 -3.50 -6.74 12.95
C MET A 290 -3.21 -8.23 13.19
N THR A 291 -4.18 -9.09 12.86
CA THR A 291 -4.01 -10.55 12.97
C THR A 291 -2.85 -11.03 12.10
N GLN A 292 -2.78 -10.61 10.84
CA GLN A 292 -1.68 -11.03 9.96
C GLN A 292 -0.33 -10.45 10.41
N ALA A 293 -0.30 -9.18 10.82
CA ALA A 293 0.92 -8.56 11.35
C ALA A 293 1.46 -9.34 12.56
N ALA A 294 0.60 -9.69 13.52
CA ALA A 294 0.99 -10.50 14.69
C ALA A 294 1.54 -11.86 14.28
N ARG A 295 0.87 -12.57 13.34
CA ARG A 295 1.34 -13.87 12.83
C ARG A 295 2.74 -13.75 12.18
N ILE A 296 2.99 -12.70 11.38
CA ILE A 296 4.31 -12.50 10.75
C ILE A 296 5.37 -12.14 11.79
N VAL A 297 5.05 -11.32 12.79
CA VAL A 297 5.95 -10.99 13.91
C VAL A 297 6.34 -12.25 14.69
N ASP A 298 5.39 -13.12 15.00
CA ASP A 298 5.64 -14.37 15.69
C ASP A 298 6.51 -15.33 14.88
N LEU A 299 6.23 -15.44 13.56
CA LEU A 299 7.08 -16.24 12.65
C LEU A 299 8.51 -15.68 12.56
N LYS A 300 8.67 -14.36 12.39
CA LYS A 300 9.98 -13.71 12.38
C LYS A 300 10.77 -14.02 13.63
N ARG A 301 10.12 -13.95 14.81
CA ARG A 301 10.75 -14.21 16.09
C ARG A 301 11.11 -15.69 16.28
N LYS A 302 10.17 -16.59 15.97
CA LYS A 302 10.34 -18.05 16.08
C LYS A 302 11.48 -18.57 15.21
N GLU A 303 11.49 -18.16 13.94
CA GLU A 303 12.44 -18.64 12.94
C GLU A 303 13.70 -17.75 12.81
N ARG A 304 13.79 -16.65 13.59
CA ARG A 304 14.91 -15.70 13.62
C ARG A 304 15.20 -15.07 12.24
N TYR A 305 14.15 -14.78 11.47
CA TYR A 305 14.31 -14.13 10.17
C TYR A 305 14.81 -12.70 10.33
N ASN A 306 15.63 -12.27 9.36
CA ASN A 306 16.25 -10.94 9.33
C ASN A 306 15.60 -10.03 8.26
N PHE A 307 14.28 -9.89 8.30
CA PHE A 307 13.54 -8.89 7.51
C PHE A 307 12.74 -7.97 8.42
N GLU A 308 12.44 -6.77 7.95
CA GLU A 308 11.57 -5.85 8.67
C GLU A 308 10.08 -6.07 8.29
N ILE A 309 9.16 -5.62 9.14
CA ILE A 309 7.72 -5.83 8.94
C ILE A 309 7.03 -4.47 8.83
N VAL A 310 6.27 -4.27 7.75
CA VAL A 310 5.47 -3.08 7.54
C VAL A 310 3.99 -3.40 7.75
N GLY A 311 3.42 -2.86 8.82
CA GLY A 311 1.99 -3.00 9.15
C GLY A 311 1.15 -2.06 8.29
N VAL A 312 0.20 -2.62 7.53
CA VAL A 312 -0.70 -1.86 6.65
C VAL A 312 -2.11 -2.39 6.76
N GLY A 313 -3.10 -1.49 6.83
CA GLY A 313 -4.52 -1.82 6.78
C GLY A 313 -5.32 -1.28 7.96
N GLY A 314 -6.27 -0.41 7.67
CA GLY A 314 -7.19 0.14 8.66
C GLY A 314 -6.60 1.12 9.67
N VAL A 315 -5.43 1.69 9.40
CA VAL A 315 -4.83 2.75 10.21
C VAL A 315 -5.52 4.06 9.88
N MET A 316 -6.38 4.53 10.78
CA MET A 316 -7.23 5.72 10.59
C MET A 316 -6.91 6.83 11.60
N THR A 317 -6.17 6.53 12.67
CA THR A 317 -5.84 7.45 13.76
C THR A 317 -4.41 7.23 14.27
N PRO A 318 -3.82 8.20 15.00
CA PRO A 318 -2.56 8.01 15.71
C PRO A 318 -2.56 6.82 16.67
N ALA A 319 -3.70 6.54 17.32
CA ALA A 319 -3.83 5.38 18.21
C ALA A 319 -3.63 4.07 17.45
N HIS A 320 -4.18 3.95 16.24
CA HIS A 320 -4.00 2.75 15.40
C HIS A 320 -2.54 2.56 14.96
N VAL A 321 -1.78 3.63 14.76
CA VAL A 321 -0.32 3.54 14.51
C VAL A 321 0.36 2.85 15.69
N ARG A 322 0.06 3.30 16.92
CA ARG A 322 0.62 2.70 18.14
C ARG A 322 0.22 1.24 18.36
N GLU A 323 -1.02 0.89 18.02
CA GLU A 323 -1.47 -0.52 18.09
C GLU A 323 -0.57 -1.42 17.24
N PHE A 324 -0.27 -1.04 16.00
CA PHE A 324 0.65 -1.78 15.12
C PHE A 324 2.07 -1.84 15.68
N VAL A 325 2.60 -0.73 16.19
CA VAL A 325 3.92 -0.69 16.83
C VAL A 325 3.97 -1.63 18.04
N ASN A 326 2.91 -1.67 18.86
CA ASN A 326 2.82 -2.55 20.03
C ASN A 326 2.76 -4.03 19.65
N VAL A 327 2.24 -4.39 18.48
CA VAL A 327 2.31 -5.76 17.95
C VAL A 327 3.75 -6.15 17.61
N GLY A 328 4.61 -5.19 17.32
CA GLY A 328 6.03 -5.40 17.04
C GLY A 328 6.41 -5.27 15.56
N VAL A 329 5.60 -4.55 14.76
CA VAL A 329 6.00 -4.19 13.39
C VAL A 329 7.08 -3.11 13.41
N ASP A 330 7.93 -3.11 12.39
CA ASP A 330 9.04 -2.18 12.27
C ASP A 330 8.62 -0.82 11.69
N ALA A 331 7.58 -0.79 10.84
CA ALA A 331 7.01 0.43 10.29
C ALA A 331 5.48 0.30 10.11
N VAL A 332 4.79 1.43 9.99
CA VAL A 332 3.33 1.49 9.81
C VAL A 332 2.99 2.39 8.64
N MET A 333 2.06 1.96 7.79
CA MET A 333 1.58 2.78 6.68
C MET A 333 0.06 2.89 6.66
N THR A 334 -0.43 4.05 6.24
CA THR A 334 -1.85 4.36 6.13
C THR A 334 -2.21 4.86 4.72
N ALA A 335 -3.19 4.24 4.08
CA ALA A 335 -3.74 4.68 2.80
C ALA A 335 -5.03 5.50 3.01
N THR A 336 -6.13 4.82 3.28
CA THR A 336 -7.45 5.42 3.46
C THR A 336 -7.43 6.50 4.54
N GLY A 337 -6.80 6.23 5.69
CA GLY A 337 -6.68 7.22 6.76
C GLY A 337 -6.06 8.51 6.28
N ALA A 338 -4.92 8.45 5.60
CA ALA A 338 -4.23 9.63 5.09
C ALA A 338 -4.95 10.31 3.91
N MET A 339 -5.71 9.58 3.09
CA MET A 339 -6.50 10.18 2.00
C MET A 339 -7.61 11.09 2.51
N TRP A 340 -8.29 10.73 3.61
CA TRP A 340 -9.37 11.51 4.22
C TRP A 340 -8.93 12.39 5.38
N ASP A 341 -7.79 12.06 5.99
CA ASP A 341 -7.15 12.84 7.04
C ASP A 341 -5.65 13.02 6.75
N PRO A 342 -5.30 13.95 5.87
CA PRO A 342 -3.92 14.21 5.51
C PRO A 342 -3.04 14.68 6.68
N PHE A 343 -3.66 15.16 7.78
CA PHE A 343 -2.97 15.61 8.98
C PHE A 343 -2.72 14.52 10.02
N LEU A 344 -2.99 13.24 9.70
CA LEU A 344 -2.78 12.11 10.61
C LEU A 344 -1.34 12.04 11.12
N ALA A 345 -0.34 12.23 10.22
CA ALA A 345 1.05 12.23 10.61
C ALA A 345 1.37 13.39 11.57
N TYR A 346 0.86 14.60 11.29
CA TYR A 346 1.05 15.76 12.16
C TYR A 346 0.48 15.53 13.56
N ARG A 347 -0.74 14.96 13.68
CA ARG A 347 -1.33 14.62 14.97
C ARG A 347 -0.54 13.53 15.70
N TYR A 348 -0.10 12.51 15.00
CA TYR A 348 0.76 11.48 15.57
C TYR A 348 2.03 12.08 16.19
N TRP A 349 2.68 13.01 15.48
CA TRP A 349 3.87 13.68 15.98
C TRP A 349 3.61 14.55 17.19
N GLN A 350 2.50 15.28 17.22
CA GLN A 350 2.15 16.11 18.38
C GLN A 350 1.94 15.23 19.64
N GLU A 351 1.26 14.10 19.49
CA GLU A 351 1.04 13.17 20.60
C GLU A 351 2.34 12.51 21.09
N GLU A 352 3.26 12.17 20.18
CA GLU A 352 4.58 11.60 20.54
C GLU A 352 5.50 12.65 21.17
N ALA A 353 5.37 13.93 20.80
CA ALA A 353 6.15 15.01 21.40
C ALA A 353 5.71 15.36 22.83
N GLY A 354 4.48 15.05 23.20
CA GLY A 354 3.93 15.25 24.55
C GLY A 354 4.21 14.11 25.53
N ARG A 355 4.83 13.00 25.05
CA ARG A 355 5.23 11.84 25.84
C ARG A 355 6.72 11.86 26.15
#